data_5056b2a51011cf292e90840b5e48810a
#
_entry.id   5056b2a51011cf292e90840b5e48810a
#
_cell.length_a   1.000
_cell.length_b   1.000
_cell.length_c   1.000
_cell.angle_alpha   90.00
_cell.angle_beta   90.00
_cell.angle_gamma   90.00
#
_symmetry.space_group_name_H-M   'P 1'
#
loop_
_entity.id
_entity.type
_entity.pdbx_description
1 polymer ?
#
loop_
_entity_poly.entity_id
_entity_poly.type
_entity_poly.pdbx_seq_one_letter_code
_entity_poly.pdbx_strand_id
1 'polypeptide(L)'
;MSLSRLLLLALLTLPSLVAPPRAQSQSPAAKPNIVFIFADDWGWGDLSCHGHPWLKTPNLDRLASEGIDFQQFNVLNPVCSPSRTAVMTGHFPARYSVHQHFAAPVQNHQRNMPDWLDPQAPTLPRFLKHAGYRTAHFGKWHLTNAQTRGAPKPEAYGYDEFAVFNGGAEWPSAGLHDSAKDTAAFIKANREKPFFINAWLHESHTPHVPTPESMEKWKHLDQQKQVYSAVITDGDNAVGTILDALQAAGVADNTIVMFSSDNGPESTAAKAGPQKRDSDANATGYDTYYSVGQTGGLRGRKRSLFEGGVRVPFLVRWPGHTPAGVKNDSTAFTAVDLLPTLCAAVGVKLPTDYHGDGENLLAAINGQSITRTRPIFWEWTGKSTEPDWWPRLAVREGDWKLLMTADAKRVELHRLTDDRAEQTDFAKDHPEIVARLTKLALAWKATLPEKPNPACLTKVPVTEKNDPATKPAKGVTPEVRAKAFARWDTNKDNILTLDEYKAGLKGQDNLEARFKNFDKNSDGKLTREEFVGPSAK
;
A
#
# COMPACT_ATOMS: atom_id res chain seq x y z
N MET A 1 94.30 26.01 -50.99
CA MET A 1 94.18 24.54 -51.17
C MET A 1 93.80 23.93 -49.81
N SER A 2 92.55 23.61 -49.53
CA SER A 2 92.13 22.91 -48.30
C SER A 2 90.89 22.09 -48.59
N LEU A 3 91.06 20.79 -48.48
CA LEU A 3 89.97 19.82 -48.63
C LEU A 3 89.15 19.78 -47.35
N SER A 4 87.84 20.07 -47.45
CA SER A 4 86.86 19.83 -46.38
C SER A 4 86.33 18.45 -46.51
N ARG A 5 86.44 17.66 -45.43
CA ARG A 5 85.79 16.32 -45.28
C ARG A 5 84.39 16.49 -44.75
N LEU A 6 83.36 16.03 -45.48
CA LEU A 6 81.99 15.85 -45.00
C LEU A 6 81.92 14.54 -44.23
N LEU A 7 81.50 14.60 -42.94
CA LEU A 7 81.05 13.45 -42.17
C LEU A 7 79.55 13.31 -42.36
N LEU A 8 79.06 12.18 -42.91
CA LEU A 8 77.71 11.80 -42.96
C LEU A 8 77.36 11.05 -41.64
N LEU A 9 76.51 11.63 -40.79
CA LEU A 9 75.90 10.93 -39.65
C LEU A 9 74.65 10.21 -40.15
N ALA A 10 74.63 8.87 -40.16
CA ALA A 10 73.43 8.05 -40.38
C ALA A 10 72.65 7.94 -39.06
N LEU A 11 71.48 8.59 -38.97
CA LEU A 11 70.50 8.35 -37.87
C LEU A 11 69.79 7.05 -38.14
N LEU A 12 70.05 6.06 -37.31
CA LEU A 12 69.24 4.84 -37.20
C LEU A 12 67.95 5.15 -36.43
N THR A 13 66.83 5.29 -37.13
CA THR A 13 65.47 5.33 -36.50
C THR A 13 65.02 3.92 -36.18
N LEU A 14 64.99 3.56 -34.89
CA LEU A 14 64.30 2.34 -34.38
C LEU A 14 62.80 2.56 -34.48
N PRO A 15 62.02 1.64 -35.06
CA PRO A 15 60.55 1.69 -34.99
C PRO A 15 60.09 1.39 -33.56
N SER A 16 59.45 2.39 -32.90
CA SER A 16 58.75 2.17 -31.64
C SER A 16 57.54 1.26 -31.87
N LEU A 17 57.62 0.02 -31.42
CA LEU A 17 56.46 -0.88 -31.31
C LEU A 17 55.50 -0.28 -30.28
N VAL A 18 54.48 0.44 -30.72
CA VAL A 18 53.33 0.83 -29.91
C VAL A 18 52.51 -0.43 -29.70
N ALA A 19 52.56 -1.01 -28.50
CA ALA A 19 51.69 -2.10 -28.12
C ALA A 19 50.21 -1.63 -28.21
N PRO A 20 49.29 -2.46 -28.79
CA PRO A 20 47.90 -2.08 -28.85
C PRO A 20 47.35 -1.90 -27.43
N PRO A 21 46.42 -0.94 -27.20
CA PRO A 21 45.82 -0.77 -25.90
C PRO A 21 45.16 -2.08 -25.51
N ARG A 22 45.56 -2.63 -24.36
CA ARG A 22 44.94 -3.79 -23.75
C ARG A 22 43.49 -3.45 -23.55
N ALA A 23 42.56 -4.12 -24.24
CA ALA A 23 41.15 -4.06 -23.94
C ALA A 23 40.99 -4.43 -22.45
N GLN A 24 40.69 -3.45 -21.62
CA GLN A 24 40.25 -3.73 -20.28
C GLN A 24 38.99 -4.57 -20.40
N SER A 25 39.07 -5.84 -20.03
CA SER A 25 37.86 -6.66 -19.84
C SER A 25 37.03 -5.91 -18.78
N GLN A 26 35.96 -5.27 -19.20
CA GLN A 26 34.98 -4.74 -18.26
C GLN A 26 34.49 -5.94 -17.45
N SER A 27 34.87 -6.00 -16.18
CA SER A 27 34.23 -6.88 -15.25
C SER A 27 32.71 -6.66 -15.40
N PRO A 28 31.89 -7.73 -15.43
CA PRO A 28 30.44 -7.55 -15.47
C PRO A 28 30.04 -6.53 -14.41
N ALA A 29 29.32 -5.49 -14.81
CA ALA A 29 28.87 -4.48 -13.88
C ALA A 29 28.22 -5.16 -12.67
N ALA A 30 28.65 -4.81 -11.46
CA ALA A 30 28.11 -5.40 -10.24
C ALA A 30 26.61 -5.17 -10.20
N LYS A 31 25.84 -6.24 -9.91
CA LYS A 31 24.38 -6.13 -9.79
C LYS A 31 24.03 -5.07 -8.76
N PRO A 32 23.12 -4.11 -9.05
CA PRO A 32 22.74 -3.10 -8.09
C PRO A 32 21.99 -3.69 -6.90
N ASN A 33 22.19 -3.12 -5.73
CA ASN A 33 21.31 -3.37 -4.58
C ASN A 33 19.96 -2.70 -4.80
N ILE A 34 18.94 -3.17 -4.10
CA ILE A 34 17.59 -2.60 -4.17
C ILE A 34 17.08 -2.40 -2.74
N VAL A 35 16.66 -1.19 -2.42
CA VAL A 35 15.95 -0.86 -1.17
C VAL A 35 14.62 -0.21 -1.52
N PHE A 36 13.52 -0.85 -1.13
CA PHE A 36 12.19 -0.30 -1.27
C PHE A 36 11.63 0.11 0.10
N ILE A 37 11.60 1.41 0.31
CA ILE A 37 11.03 2.03 1.50
C ILE A 37 9.55 2.28 1.22
N PHE A 38 8.68 1.64 2.01
CA PHE A 38 7.24 1.68 1.78
C PHE A 38 6.52 2.11 3.05
N ALA A 39 6.03 3.34 3.05
CA ALA A 39 5.34 3.94 4.17
C ALA A 39 3.89 3.45 4.27
N ASP A 40 3.21 3.80 5.36
CA ASP A 40 1.87 3.38 5.71
C ASP A 40 1.00 4.62 5.93
N ASP A 41 -0.07 4.77 5.14
CA ASP A 41 -1.01 5.89 5.21
C ASP A 41 -0.42 7.28 4.89
N TRP A 42 0.65 7.39 4.08
CA TRP A 42 1.16 8.69 3.64
C TRP A 42 0.45 9.16 2.38
N GLY A 43 -0.15 10.33 2.47
CA GLY A 43 -0.77 10.97 1.31
C GLY A 43 0.25 11.52 0.31
N TRP A 44 -0.18 11.71 -0.93
CA TRP A 44 0.64 12.36 -1.95
C TRP A 44 1.16 13.73 -1.51
N GLY A 45 0.34 14.48 -0.76
CA GLY A 45 0.66 15.81 -0.26
C GLY A 45 1.44 15.85 1.05
N ASP A 46 1.84 14.72 1.64
CA ASP A 46 2.54 14.70 2.93
C ASP A 46 4.06 14.98 2.83
N LEU A 47 4.60 15.09 1.62
CA LEU A 47 5.99 15.44 1.39
C LEU A 47 6.18 16.95 1.23
N SER A 48 7.26 17.50 1.81
CA SER A 48 7.58 18.93 1.59
C SER A 48 7.92 19.27 0.14
N CYS A 49 8.54 18.36 -0.63
CA CYS A 49 8.79 18.53 -2.06
C CYS A 49 7.50 18.55 -2.92
N HIS A 50 6.38 18.06 -2.37
CA HIS A 50 5.05 18.16 -2.97
C HIS A 50 4.24 19.38 -2.48
N GLY A 51 4.86 20.26 -1.68
CA GLY A 51 4.26 21.51 -1.26
C GLY A 51 3.44 21.44 0.02
N HIS A 52 3.75 20.51 0.95
CA HIS A 52 3.07 20.49 2.26
C HIS A 52 3.22 21.83 2.98
N PRO A 53 2.12 22.42 3.49
CA PRO A 53 2.12 23.82 3.93
C PRO A 53 2.97 24.11 5.19
N TRP A 54 3.22 23.14 6.06
CA TRP A 54 4.01 23.35 7.29
C TRP A 54 5.04 22.24 7.55
N LEU A 55 4.78 21.01 7.13
CA LEU A 55 5.61 19.85 7.41
C LEU A 55 6.89 19.88 6.56
N LYS A 56 7.98 19.31 7.09
CA LYS A 56 9.27 19.18 6.42
C LYS A 56 9.72 17.72 6.42
N THR A 57 10.12 17.24 5.26
CA THR A 57 10.63 15.88 5.02
C THR A 57 12.00 15.95 4.32
N PRO A 58 13.06 16.45 5.01
CA PRO A 58 14.34 16.77 4.36
C PRO A 58 15.04 15.56 3.75
N ASN A 59 14.86 14.35 4.29
CA ASN A 59 15.46 13.14 3.75
C ASN A 59 14.76 12.67 2.47
N LEU A 60 13.44 12.79 2.41
CA LEU A 60 12.67 12.55 1.19
C LEU A 60 12.88 13.65 0.14
N ASP A 61 13.02 14.91 0.57
CA ASP A 61 13.40 16.01 -0.34
C ASP A 61 14.78 15.76 -0.96
N ARG A 62 15.75 15.24 -0.18
CA ARG A 62 17.05 14.79 -0.67
C ARG A 62 16.88 13.66 -1.69
N LEU A 63 16.10 12.61 -1.37
CA LEU A 63 15.86 11.49 -2.29
C LEU A 63 15.23 11.98 -3.61
N ALA A 64 14.25 12.89 -3.55
CA ALA A 64 13.63 13.50 -4.73
C ALA A 64 14.61 14.33 -5.56
N SER A 65 15.49 15.09 -4.90
CA SER A 65 16.50 15.94 -5.58
C SER A 65 17.62 15.12 -6.22
N GLU A 66 17.92 13.94 -5.70
CA GLU A 66 18.93 13.00 -6.22
C GLU A 66 18.37 12.00 -7.24
N GLY A 67 17.07 12.01 -7.53
CA GLY A 67 16.38 11.04 -8.37
C GLY A 67 15.22 11.60 -9.18
N ILE A 68 14.27 10.72 -9.54
CA ILE A 68 13.01 11.07 -10.20
C ILE A 68 11.87 11.01 -9.19
N ASP A 69 11.00 12.01 -9.25
CA ASP A 69 9.71 12.08 -8.58
C ASP A 69 8.60 11.79 -9.61
N PHE A 70 8.00 10.58 -9.54
CA PHE A 70 6.91 10.16 -10.42
C PHE A 70 5.58 10.70 -9.92
N GLN A 71 5.03 11.68 -10.63
CA GLN A 71 3.81 12.38 -10.22
C GLN A 71 2.53 11.56 -10.42
N GLN A 72 2.58 10.45 -11.17
CA GLN A 72 1.44 9.59 -11.51
C GLN A 72 1.68 8.14 -11.08
N PHE A 73 2.03 7.93 -9.80
CA PHE A 73 2.13 6.59 -9.25
C PHE A 73 0.85 6.20 -8.51
N ASN A 74 0.28 5.04 -8.86
CA ASN A 74 -0.93 4.53 -8.23
C ASN A 74 -0.66 3.16 -7.57
N VAL A 75 -1.09 3.02 -6.33
CA VAL A 75 -1.28 1.70 -5.70
C VAL A 75 -2.60 1.09 -6.15
N LEU A 76 -2.76 -0.23 -6.02
CA LEU A 76 -3.86 -0.96 -6.65
C LEU A 76 -5.07 -1.17 -5.75
N ASN A 77 -5.06 -0.56 -4.57
CA ASN A 77 -6.19 -0.58 -3.64
C ASN A 77 -6.03 0.55 -2.62
N PRO A 78 -7.10 1.10 -2.06
CA PRO A 78 -7.02 2.21 -1.11
C PRO A 78 -6.74 1.78 0.33
N VAL A 79 -6.19 0.56 0.56
CA VAL A 79 -5.77 0.04 1.88
C VAL A 79 -4.56 -0.87 1.77
N CYS A 80 -3.93 -1.14 2.93
CA CYS A 80 -2.60 -1.75 3.08
C CYS A 80 -2.44 -3.13 2.39
N SER A 81 -3.13 -4.18 2.85
CA SER A 81 -2.82 -5.56 2.44
C SER A 81 -2.93 -5.81 0.94
N PRO A 82 -3.97 -5.32 0.23
CA PRO A 82 -4.03 -5.47 -1.22
C PRO A 82 -2.90 -4.71 -1.93
N SER A 83 -2.57 -3.48 -1.50
CA SER A 83 -1.45 -2.73 -2.10
C SER A 83 -0.12 -3.45 -1.91
N ARG A 84 0.11 -4.01 -0.71
CA ARG A 84 1.29 -4.83 -0.40
C ARG A 84 1.33 -6.11 -1.23
N THR A 85 0.17 -6.76 -1.46
CA THR A 85 0.02 -7.91 -2.37
C THR A 85 0.46 -7.54 -3.79
N ALA A 86 0.00 -6.40 -4.32
CA ALA A 86 0.35 -5.94 -5.67
C ALA A 86 1.86 -5.70 -5.82
N VAL A 87 2.49 -5.00 -4.86
CA VAL A 87 3.94 -4.78 -4.81
C VAL A 87 4.72 -6.10 -4.82
N MET A 88 4.28 -7.07 -4.04
CA MET A 88 4.96 -8.35 -3.90
C MET A 88 4.87 -9.20 -5.15
N THR A 89 3.70 -9.23 -5.82
CA THR A 89 3.38 -10.24 -6.84
C THR A 89 3.42 -9.71 -8.27
N GLY A 90 3.33 -8.39 -8.47
CA GLY A 90 3.12 -7.81 -9.81
C GLY A 90 1.74 -8.15 -10.41
N HIS A 91 0.78 -8.57 -9.58
CA HIS A 91 -0.59 -8.88 -9.96
C HIS A 91 -1.59 -7.96 -9.25
N PHE A 92 -2.75 -7.74 -9.88
CA PHE A 92 -3.87 -7.10 -9.20
C PHE A 92 -4.28 -7.94 -7.98
N PRO A 93 -4.43 -7.33 -6.79
CA PRO A 93 -4.65 -8.08 -5.54
C PRO A 93 -5.95 -8.91 -5.55
N ALA A 94 -6.95 -8.46 -6.30
CA ALA A 94 -8.22 -9.18 -6.46
C ALA A 94 -8.06 -10.58 -7.11
N ARG A 95 -6.95 -10.86 -7.83
CA ARG A 95 -6.62 -12.21 -8.34
C ARG A 95 -6.37 -13.22 -7.23
N TYR A 96 -6.04 -12.74 -6.03
CA TYR A 96 -5.85 -13.56 -4.82
C TYR A 96 -7.02 -13.41 -3.85
N SER A 97 -8.14 -12.82 -4.27
CA SER A 97 -9.27 -12.46 -3.40
C SER A 97 -8.88 -11.57 -2.22
N VAL A 98 -7.78 -10.80 -2.35
CA VAL A 98 -7.34 -9.85 -1.33
C VAL A 98 -7.99 -8.50 -1.64
N HIS A 99 -9.21 -8.31 -1.10
CA HIS A 99 -10.07 -7.16 -1.41
C HIS A 99 -9.97 -6.04 -0.38
N GLN A 100 -9.50 -6.37 0.84
CA GLN A 100 -9.34 -5.46 1.97
C GLN A 100 -8.09 -5.82 2.77
N HIS A 101 -7.82 -5.09 3.86
CA HIS A 101 -6.77 -5.46 4.79
C HIS A 101 -7.08 -6.81 5.44
N PHE A 102 -6.06 -7.62 5.65
CA PHE A 102 -6.18 -8.84 6.43
C PHE A 102 -6.58 -8.50 7.87
N ALA A 103 -7.62 -9.15 8.33
CA ALA A 103 -8.16 -9.03 9.68
C ALA A 103 -8.14 -10.40 10.37
N ALA A 104 -8.80 -10.54 11.51
CA ALA A 104 -9.00 -11.85 12.12
C ALA A 104 -9.69 -12.81 11.13
N PRO A 105 -9.38 -14.13 11.14
CA PRO A 105 -9.89 -15.10 10.19
C PRO A 105 -11.42 -15.07 9.99
N VAL A 106 -12.19 -14.91 11.06
CA VAL A 106 -13.65 -14.78 10.97
C VAL A 106 -14.08 -13.60 10.07
N GLN A 107 -13.39 -12.47 10.18
CA GLN A 107 -13.69 -11.28 9.38
C GLN A 107 -13.25 -11.46 7.93
N ASN A 108 -12.09 -12.11 7.70
CA ASN A 108 -11.62 -12.42 6.35
C ASN A 108 -12.62 -13.33 5.62
N HIS A 109 -13.12 -14.39 6.28
CA HIS A 109 -14.09 -15.30 5.69
C HIS A 109 -15.42 -14.59 5.35
N GLN A 110 -15.90 -13.69 6.22
CA GLN A 110 -17.09 -12.86 5.95
C GLN A 110 -16.91 -11.91 4.75
N ARG A 111 -15.67 -11.51 4.46
CA ARG A 111 -15.29 -10.66 3.33
C ARG A 111 -14.99 -11.47 2.06
N ASN A 112 -15.14 -12.78 2.10
CA ASN A 112 -14.72 -13.70 1.03
C ASN A 112 -13.23 -13.56 0.70
N MET A 113 -12.39 -13.43 1.73
CA MET A 113 -10.94 -13.24 1.64
C MET A 113 -10.18 -14.44 2.21
N PRO A 114 -8.95 -14.72 1.73
CA PRO A 114 -8.06 -15.65 2.40
C PRO A 114 -7.56 -15.06 3.74
N ASP A 115 -6.89 -15.89 4.55
CA ASP A 115 -6.27 -15.47 5.83
C ASP A 115 -4.80 -15.06 5.68
N TRP A 116 -4.19 -15.38 4.54
CA TRP A 116 -2.86 -14.95 4.11
C TRP A 116 -2.73 -14.92 2.60
N LEU A 117 -1.76 -14.18 2.10
CA LEU A 117 -1.38 -14.25 0.69
C LEU A 117 -0.94 -15.68 0.35
N ASP A 118 -1.38 -16.20 -0.78
CA ASP A 118 -0.97 -17.52 -1.26
C ASP A 118 0.58 -17.61 -1.34
N PRO A 119 1.23 -18.52 -0.59
CA PRO A 119 2.68 -18.68 -0.66
C PRO A 119 3.18 -19.24 -2.00
N GLN A 120 2.30 -19.73 -2.86
CA GLN A 120 2.64 -20.13 -4.23
C GLN A 120 2.60 -18.97 -5.22
N ALA A 121 2.09 -17.80 -4.81
CA ALA A 121 2.11 -16.61 -5.66
C ALA A 121 3.55 -16.27 -6.10
N PRO A 122 3.78 -15.86 -7.36
CA PRO A 122 5.07 -15.35 -7.77
C PRO A 122 5.38 -14.07 -6.97
N THR A 123 6.59 -13.97 -6.43
CA THR A 123 6.98 -12.81 -5.63
C THR A 123 8.33 -12.26 -6.06
N LEU A 124 8.47 -10.95 -6.03
CA LEU A 124 9.72 -10.25 -6.38
C LEU A 124 10.92 -10.79 -5.59
N PRO A 125 10.88 -10.94 -4.23
CA PRO A 125 12.03 -11.46 -3.47
C PRO A 125 12.41 -12.88 -3.90
N ARG A 126 11.46 -13.73 -4.32
CA ARG A 126 11.77 -15.08 -4.82
C ARG A 126 12.55 -15.03 -6.12
N PHE A 127 12.16 -14.18 -7.08
CA PHE A 127 12.90 -14.02 -8.34
C PHE A 127 14.31 -13.47 -8.10
N LEU A 128 14.43 -12.47 -7.22
CA LEU A 128 15.72 -11.89 -6.88
C LEU A 128 16.62 -12.86 -6.12
N LYS A 129 16.07 -13.65 -5.19
CA LYS A 129 16.80 -14.70 -4.47
C LYS A 129 17.37 -15.74 -5.43
N HIS A 130 16.59 -16.22 -6.41
CA HIS A 130 17.07 -17.11 -7.46
C HIS A 130 18.17 -16.47 -8.32
N ALA A 131 18.19 -15.16 -8.43
CA ALA A 131 19.26 -14.41 -9.10
C ALA A 131 20.49 -14.15 -8.22
N GLY A 132 20.54 -14.69 -7.00
CA GLY A 132 21.68 -14.58 -6.08
C GLY A 132 21.65 -13.39 -5.15
N TYR A 133 20.51 -12.70 -5.01
CA TYR A 133 20.33 -11.63 -4.04
C TYR A 133 20.13 -12.19 -2.62
N ARG A 134 20.71 -11.51 -1.62
CA ARG A 134 20.24 -11.64 -0.24
C ARG A 134 18.98 -10.81 -0.08
N THR A 135 17.94 -11.39 0.50
CA THR A 135 16.61 -10.78 0.54
C THR A 135 16.16 -10.59 1.99
N ALA A 136 15.67 -9.38 2.30
CA ALA A 136 15.18 -9.07 3.64
C ALA A 136 13.87 -8.28 3.63
N HIS A 137 13.09 -8.45 4.73
CA HIS A 137 11.90 -7.66 4.99
C HIS A 137 11.89 -7.17 6.43
N PHE A 138 11.84 -5.84 6.60
CA PHE A 138 11.79 -5.22 7.92
C PHE A 138 10.59 -4.29 8.05
N GLY A 139 9.87 -4.41 9.16
CA GLY A 139 8.70 -3.59 9.48
C GLY A 139 7.36 -4.26 9.20
N LYS A 140 6.35 -3.51 8.74
CA LYS A 140 4.99 -4.01 8.58
C LYS A 140 4.87 -5.10 7.52
N TRP A 141 4.36 -6.28 7.91
CA TRP A 141 4.08 -7.37 6.97
C TRP A 141 2.71 -7.25 6.31
N HIS A 142 1.67 -7.42 7.09
CA HIS A 142 0.25 -7.31 6.72
C HIS A 142 -0.18 -8.07 5.45
N LEU A 143 0.50 -9.17 5.12
CA LEU A 143 0.05 -10.19 4.15
C LEU A 143 -0.59 -11.40 4.87
N THR A 144 -0.89 -11.24 6.12
CA THR A 144 -1.72 -11.99 7.07
C THR A 144 -2.10 -11.04 8.21
N ASN A 145 -2.57 -11.58 9.33
CA ASN A 145 -2.92 -10.77 10.51
C ASN A 145 -2.37 -11.39 11.80
N ALA A 146 -2.07 -10.57 12.80
CA ALA A 146 -1.53 -10.98 14.10
C ALA A 146 -2.43 -11.94 14.89
N GLN A 147 -3.67 -12.17 14.49
CA GLN A 147 -4.58 -13.15 15.08
C GLN A 147 -4.64 -14.47 14.29
N THR A 148 -3.94 -14.55 13.16
CA THR A 148 -3.96 -15.72 12.27
C THR A 148 -2.87 -16.71 12.67
N ARG A 149 -3.28 -17.93 13.06
CA ARG A 149 -2.37 -19.04 13.34
C ARG A 149 -2.01 -19.82 12.09
N GLY A 150 -0.81 -20.38 12.04
CA GLY A 150 -0.36 -21.23 10.93
C GLY A 150 -0.11 -20.48 9.63
N ALA A 151 -0.11 -19.16 9.62
CA ALA A 151 0.24 -18.37 8.43
C ALA A 151 1.69 -18.65 7.99
N PRO A 152 1.96 -18.78 6.68
CA PRO A 152 3.32 -18.95 6.17
C PRO A 152 4.18 -17.72 6.48
N LYS A 153 5.39 -17.94 7.05
CA LYS A 153 6.35 -16.88 7.37
C LYS A 153 6.95 -16.25 6.10
N PRO A 154 7.61 -15.08 6.19
CA PRO A 154 8.23 -14.38 5.06
C PRO A 154 9.20 -15.23 4.24
N GLU A 155 9.85 -16.25 4.82
CA GLU A 155 10.71 -17.18 4.07
C GLU A 155 9.96 -17.92 2.97
N ALA A 156 8.69 -18.25 3.18
CA ALA A 156 7.85 -18.90 2.17
C ALA A 156 7.62 -18.01 0.93
N TYR A 157 7.84 -16.71 1.05
CA TYR A 157 7.70 -15.75 -0.04
C TYR A 157 9.04 -15.33 -0.65
N GLY A 158 10.16 -15.90 -0.17
CA GLY A 158 11.48 -15.70 -0.75
C GLY A 158 12.42 -14.80 0.04
N TYR A 159 12.12 -14.45 1.29
CA TYR A 159 13.04 -13.71 2.15
C TYR A 159 14.01 -14.63 2.88
N ASP A 160 15.26 -14.18 3.03
CA ASP A 160 16.29 -14.86 3.82
C ASP A 160 16.28 -14.42 5.27
N GLU A 161 15.92 -13.15 5.51
CA GLU A 161 15.91 -12.53 6.83
C GLU A 161 14.70 -11.61 6.97
N PHE A 162 14.14 -11.54 8.17
CA PHE A 162 13.03 -10.65 8.44
C PHE A 162 12.91 -10.32 9.94
N ALA A 163 12.40 -9.10 10.21
CA ALA A 163 11.87 -8.70 11.51
C ALA A 163 10.60 -7.90 11.24
N VAL A 164 9.44 -8.45 11.62
CA VAL A 164 8.14 -7.94 11.19
C VAL A 164 7.17 -7.74 12.34
N PHE A 165 6.29 -6.78 12.21
CA PHE A 165 5.08 -6.69 13.00
C PHE A 165 3.84 -6.85 12.10
N ASN A 166 2.68 -7.04 12.71
CA ASN A 166 1.44 -7.40 12.01
C ASN A 166 1.60 -8.63 11.09
N GLY A 167 2.36 -9.59 11.57
CA GLY A 167 2.57 -10.92 11.00
C GLY A 167 1.58 -11.94 11.58
N GLY A 168 1.90 -13.24 11.51
CA GLY A 168 1.07 -14.32 12.09
C GLY A 168 1.16 -14.36 13.63
N ALA A 169 0.13 -14.91 14.28
CA ALA A 169 -0.05 -14.93 15.73
C ALA A 169 1.09 -15.59 16.52
N GLU A 170 1.86 -16.45 15.87
CA GLU A 170 2.92 -17.26 16.50
C GLU A 170 4.33 -16.70 16.21
N TRP A 171 4.40 -15.54 15.52
CA TRP A 171 5.69 -14.96 15.15
C TRP A 171 6.17 -13.95 16.20
N PRO A 172 7.50 -13.83 16.39
CA PRO A 172 8.03 -12.70 17.15
C PRO A 172 7.65 -11.39 16.47
N SER A 173 7.14 -10.43 17.25
CA SER A 173 6.83 -9.09 16.75
C SER A 173 8.04 -8.18 16.87
N ALA A 174 8.40 -7.46 15.80
CA ALA A 174 9.38 -6.38 15.82
C ALA A 174 8.76 -5.10 16.42
N GLY A 175 9.59 -4.20 16.91
CA GLY A 175 9.16 -2.87 17.34
C GLY A 175 8.71 -2.00 16.18
N LEU A 176 7.80 -1.06 16.45
CA LEU A 176 7.22 -0.18 15.43
C LEU A 176 8.25 0.72 14.72
N HIS A 177 9.30 1.13 15.44
CA HIS A 177 10.35 2.03 14.95
C HIS A 177 11.68 1.32 14.62
N ASP A 178 11.71 -0.02 14.62
CA ASP A 178 12.95 -0.77 14.43
C ASP A 178 13.30 -1.02 12.96
N SER A 179 12.36 -0.84 12.04
CA SER A 179 12.54 -1.20 10.61
C SER A 179 13.76 -0.52 9.96
N ALA A 180 14.02 0.74 10.25
CA ALA A 180 15.18 1.45 9.72
C ALA A 180 16.49 0.96 10.33
N LYS A 181 16.52 0.67 11.65
CA LYS A 181 17.66 0.13 12.37
C LYS A 181 18.03 -1.27 11.86
N ASP A 182 17.04 -2.15 11.73
CA ASP A 182 17.24 -3.50 11.22
C ASP A 182 17.73 -3.46 9.75
N THR A 183 17.15 -2.58 8.93
CA THR A 183 17.61 -2.31 7.56
C THR A 183 19.08 -1.88 7.53
N ALA A 184 19.48 -0.93 8.37
CA ALA A 184 20.86 -0.44 8.44
C ALA A 184 21.84 -1.55 8.88
N ALA A 185 21.44 -2.38 9.85
CA ALA A 185 22.23 -3.52 10.30
C ALA A 185 22.43 -4.56 9.17
N PHE A 186 21.36 -4.87 8.44
CA PHE A 186 21.40 -5.78 7.29
C PHE A 186 22.30 -5.25 6.16
N ILE A 187 22.19 -3.96 5.79
CA ILE A 187 23.06 -3.32 4.80
C ILE A 187 24.52 -3.48 5.17
N LYS A 188 24.87 -3.15 6.42
CA LYS A 188 26.24 -3.28 6.93
C LYS A 188 26.76 -4.71 6.84
N ALA A 189 25.95 -5.71 7.19
CA ALA A 189 26.31 -7.12 7.19
C ALA A 189 26.44 -7.72 5.78
N ASN A 190 25.73 -7.19 4.79
CA ASN A 190 25.63 -7.79 3.44
C ASN A 190 26.21 -6.93 2.31
N ARG A 191 26.99 -5.89 2.61
CA ARG A 191 27.53 -4.92 1.63
C ARG A 191 28.35 -5.52 0.49
N GLU A 192 28.88 -6.74 0.66
CA GLU A 192 29.73 -7.43 -0.32
C GLU A 192 28.89 -8.29 -1.31
N LYS A 193 27.58 -8.35 -1.15
CA LYS A 193 26.68 -9.14 -2.00
C LYS A 193 25.51 -8.29 -2.44
N PRO A 194 24.94 -8.52 -3.63
CA PRO A 194 23.71 -7.83 -4.01
C PRO A 194 22.59 -8.19 -3.05
N PHE A 195 21.84 -7.20 -2.59
CA PHE A 195 20.73 -7.38 -1.68
C PHE A 195 19.46 -6.68 -2.17
N PHE A 196 18.33 -7.23 -1.74
CA PHE A 196 17.02 -6.64 -1.87
C PHE A 196 16.38 -6.51 -0.48
N ILE A 197 15.93 -5.31 -0.14
CA ILE A 197 15.29 -5.01 1.14
C ILE A 197 13.93 -4.36 0.90
N ASN A 198 12.89 -4.92 1.52
CA ASN A 198 11.67 -4.20 1.80
C ASN A 198 11.77 -3.59 3.21
N ALA A 199 11.93 -2.28 3.29
CA ALA A 199 11.90 -1.50 4.53
C ALA A 199 10.51 -0.85 4.64
N TRP A 200 9.54 -1.53 5.26
CA TRP A 200 8.13 -1.11 5.28
C TRP A 200 7.80 -0.42 6.59
N LEU A 201 7.84 0.91 6.55
CA LEU A 201 7.65 1.81 7.69
C LEU A 201 6.20 1.83 8.17
N HIS A 202 5.97 2.20 9.45
CA HIS A 202 4.64 2.23 10.05
C HIS A 202 4.31 3.50 10.84
N GLU A 203 5.23 4.42 10.93
CA GLU A 203 5.21 5.57 11.85
C GLU A 203 3.95 6.43 11.75
N SER A 204 3.37 6.56 10.56
CA SER A 204 2.18 7.39 10.29
C SER A 204 0.84 6.65 10.41
N HIS A 205 0.86 5.32 10.60
CA HIS A 205 -0.38 4.55 10.80
C HIS A 205 -0.92 4.71 12.23
N THR A 206 -2.22 4.68 12.39
CA THR A 206 -2.86 4.71 13.72
C THR A 206 -2.80 3.36 14.44
N PRO A 207 -2.61 3.36 15.77
CA PRO A 207 -2.42 4.53 16.64
C PRO A 207 -1.08 5.21 16.36
N HIS A 208 -1.08 6.56 16.28
CA HIS A 208 0.15 7.31 16.11
C HIS A 208 0.99 7.25 17.40
N VAL A 209 2.26 6.88 17.27
CA VAL A 209 3.21 6.74 18.39
C VAL A 209 4.46 7.57 18.10
N PRO A 210 4.35 8.90 18.12
CA PRO A 210 5.50 9.78 17.84
C PRO A 210 6.56 9.68 18.94
N THR A 211 7.82 9.87 18.56
CA THR A 211 8.90 10.02 19.53
C THR A 211 8.79 11.33 20.32
N PRO A 212 9.27 11.38 21.58
CA PRO A 212 9.28 12.61 22.36
C PRO A 212 10.05 13.75 21.68
N GLU A 213 11.15 13.42 21.00
CA GLU A 213 11.98 14.39 20.26
C GLU A 213 11.19 15.04 19.11
N SER A 214 10.49 14.23 18.30
CA SER A 214 9.67 14.75 17.22
C SER A 214 8.46 15.53 17.72
N MET A 215 7.86 15.13 18.84
CA MET A 215 6.80 15.92 19.50
C MET A 215 7.31 17.29 19.97
N GLU A 216 8.50 17.36 20.57
CA GLU A 216 9.10 18.62 21.02
C GLU A 216 9.39 19.57 19.84
N LYS A 217 9.89 19.04 18.71
CA LYS A 217 10.14 19.79 17.48
C LYS A 217 8.90 20.57 17.01
N TRP A 218 7.72 19.97 17.13
CA TRP A 218 6.47 20.52 16.61
C TRP A 218 5.54 21.12 17.68
N LYS A 219 6.02 21.35 18.91
CA LYS A 219 5.23 21.89 20.04
C LYS A 219 4.57 23.26 19.79
N HIS A 220 4.99 23.97 18.76
CA HIS A 220 4.44 25.27 18.36
C HIS A 220 3.15 25.16 17.53
N LEU A 221 2.78 23.97 17.09
CA LEU A 221 1.55 23.68 16.33
C LEU A 221 0.40 23.29 17.28
N ASP A 222 -0.83 23.34 16.77
CA ASP A 222 -1.96 22.69 17.45
C ASP A 222 -1.71 21.18 17.58
N GLN A 223 -2.37 20.55 18.56
CA GLN A 223 -2.08 19.16 18.93
C GLN A 223 -2.28 18.15 17.78
N GLN A 224 -3.28 18.36 16.90
CA GLN A 224 -3.48 17.47 15.75
C GLN A 224 -2.29 17.54 14.80
N LYS A 225 -1.91 18.74 14.40
CA LYS A 225 -0.75 18.96 13.52
C LYS A 225 0.55 18.56 14.20
N GLN A 226 0.71 18.82 15.51
CA GLN A 226 1.89 18.42 16.27
C GLN A 226 2.10 16.90 16.20
N VAL A 227 1.09 16.11 16.57
CA VAL A 227 1.17 14.64 16.57
C VAL A 227 1.45 14.11 15.17
N TYR A 228 0.70 14.57 14.16
CA TYR A 228 0.88 14.11 12.79
C TYR A 228 2.24 14.49 12.22
N SER A 229 2.69 15.73 12.44
CA SER A 229 4.02 16.17 12.00
C SER A 229 5.14 15.40 12.68
N ALA A 230 4.95 15.01 13.94
CA ALA A 230 5.92 14.23 14.69
C ALA A 230 6.09 12.83 14.09
N VAL A 231 4.99 12.10 13.80
CA VAL A 231 5.11 10.75 13.21
C VAL A 231 5.66 10.78 11.78
N ILE A 232 5.31 11.80 10.98
CA ILE A 232 5.91 11.98 9.65
C ILE A 232 7.42 12.30 9.77
N THR A 233 7.82 13.09 10.76
CA THR A 233 9.24 13.36 11.04
C THR A 233 9.98 12.08 11.43
N ASP A 234 9.38 11.22 12.26
CA ASP A 234 9.98 9.94 12.64
C ASP A 234 10.17 9.04 11.40
N GLY A 235 9.18 8.98 10.50
CA GLY A 235 9.29 8.25 9.24
C GLY A 235 10.34 8.83 8.29
N ASP A 236 10.43 10.16 8.17
CA ASP A 236 11.49 10.80 7.36
C ASP A 236 12.88 10.56 7.95
N ASN A 237 13.02 10.56 9.29
CA ASN A 237 14.27 10.20 9.97
C ASN A 237 14.63 8.72 9.72
N ALA A 238 13.65 7.83 9.65
CA ALA A 238 13.87 6.43 9.28
C ALA A 238 14.43 6.31 7.85
N VAL A 239 13.89 7.10 6.89
CA VAL A 239 14.46 7.20 5.54
C VAL A 239 15.92 7.69 5.58
N GLY A 240 16.19 8.75 6.35
CA GLY A 240 17.54 9.27 6.55
C GLY A 240 18.52 8.22 7.06
N THR A 241 18.11 7.46 8.09
CA THR A 241 18.90 6.36 8.66
C THR A 241 19.29 5.32 7.60
N ILE A 242 18.36 4.96 6.71
CA ILE A 242 18.60 4.00 5.63
C ILE A 242 19.56 4.57 4.59
N LEU A 243 19.35 5.81 4.16
CA LEU A 243 20.24 6.48 3.18
C LEU A 243 21.67 6.62 3.71
N ASP A 244 21.82 6.99 4.98
CA ASP A 244 23.11 7.14 5.64
C ASP A 244 23.81 5.78 5.84
N ALA A 245 23.07 4.71 6.10
CA ALA A 245 23.62 3.35 6.18
C ALA A 245 24.17 2.89 4.82
N LEU A 246 23.49 3.18 3.71
CA LEU A 246 23.99 2.89 2.36
C LEU A 246 25.28 3.66 2.06
N GLN A 247 25.34 4.93 2.45
CA GLN A 247 26.52 5.76 2.28
C GLN A 247 27.69 5.24 3.12
N ALA A 248 27.46 4.95 4.40
CA ALA A 248 28.48 4.43 5.32
C ALA A 248 29.00 3.05 4.91
N ALA A 249 28.17 2.22 4.28
CA ALA A 249 28.55 0.92 3.74
C ALA A 249 29.31 1.02 2.41
N GLY A 250 29.38 2.22 1.77
CA GLY A 250 30.03 2.43 0.48
C GLY A 250 29.29 1.83 -0.72
N VAL A 251 27.97 1.58 -0.58
CA VAL A 251 27.14 0.93 -1.63
C VAL A 251 26.08 1.86 -2.22
N ALA A 252 26.00 3.12 -1.77
CA ALA A 252 24.96 4.06 -2.17
C ALA A 252 24.89 4.30 -3.68
N ASP A 253 26.03 4.34 -4.36
CA ASP A 253 26.13 4.59 -5.81
C ASP A 253 25.70 3.38 -6.65
N ASN A 254 25.71 2.18 -6.09
CA ASN A 254 25.24 0.95 -6.73
C ASN A 254 23.94 0.44 -6.09
N THR A 255 23.06 1.34 -5.67
CA THR A 255 21.80 0.97 -5.03
C THR A 255 20.62 1.72 -5.65
N ILE A 256 19.60 0.97 -6.06
CA ILE A 256 18.28 1.51 -6.40
C ILE A 256 17.52 1.73 -5.08
N VAL A 257 17.25 2.98 -4.76
CA VAL A 257 16.41 3.36 -3.61
C VAL A 257 15.08 3.86 -4.12
N MET A 258 14.00 3.28 -3.62
CA MET A 258 12.64 3.69 -3.93
C MET A 258 11.90 4.03 -2.63
N PHE A 259 11.05 5.06 -2.69
CA PHE A 259 10.12 5.41 -1.63
C PHE A 259 8.70 5.51 -2.18
N SER A 260 7.72 4.95 -1.47
CA SER A 260 6.30 5.13 -1.75
C SER A 260 5.44 4.89 -0.49
N SER A 261 4.11 4.95 -0.63
CA SER A 261 3.13 4.62 0.41
C SER A 261 2.14 3.57 -0.09
N ASP A 262 1.50 2.84 0.84
CA ASP A 262 0.58 1.75 0.51
C ASP A 262 -0.84 2.22 0.18
N ASN A 263 -1.24 3.40 0.62
CA ASN A 263 -2.49 4.07 0.27
C ASN A 263 -2.42 5.55 0.67
N GLY A 264 -3.43 6.32 0.25
CA GLY A 264 -3.60 7.70 0.70
C GLY A 264 -3.84 7.82 2.21
N PRO A 265 -3.82 9.05 2.77
CA PRO A 265 -3.81 9.28 4.20
C PRO A 265 -5.12 8.85 4.86
N GLU A 266 -5.04 8.43 6.13
CA GLU A 266 -6.20 8.05 6.94
C GLU A 266 -7.19 9.22 7.09
N SER A 267 -8.46 8.92 7.27
CA SER A 267 -9.51 9.90 7.51
C SER A 267 -9.42 10.46 8.93
N THR A 268 -9.57 11.79 9.06
CA THR A 268 -9.59 12.46 10.36
C THR A 268 -10.93 12.23 11.04
N ALA A 269 -10.94 11.71 12.27
CA ALA A 269 -12.15 11.61 13.07
C ALA A 269 -12.60 12.98 13.58
N ALA A 270 -13.91 13.17 13.76
CA ALA A 270 -14.47 14.45 14.22
C ALA A 270 -14.06 14.81 15.66
N LYS A 271 -13.72 13.82 16.50
CA LYS A 271 -13.34 14.00 17.89
C LYS A 271 -12.26 12.99 18.27
N ALA A 272 -11.37 13.38 19.17
CA ALA A 272 -10.47 12.45 19.84
C ALA A 272 -11.28 11.35 20.56
N GLY A 273 -10.90 10.11 20.34
CA GLY A 273 -11.49 8.95 21.00
C GLY A 273 -10.56 8.37 22.08
N PRO A 274 -11.01 7.36 22.81
CA PRO A 274 -10.11 6.59 23.66
C PRO A 274 -9.00 6.01 22.79
N GLN A 275 -7.77 6.04 23.29
CA GLN A 275 -6.60 5.46 22.62
C GLN A 275 -6.93 4.00 22.25
N LYS A 276 -7.02 3.72 20.95
CA LYS A 276 -7.24 2.36 20.46
C LYS A 276 -5.89 1.67 20.42
N ARG A 277 -5.83 0.46 20.97
CA ARG A 277 -4.70 -0.43 20.74
C ARG A 277 -4.83 -0.98 19.32
N ASP A 278 -3.76 -0.92 18.55
CA ASP A 278 -3.64 -1.72 17.33
C ASP A 278 -3.58 -3.20 17.70
N SER A 279 -3.77 -4.10 16.73
CA SER A 279 -3.65 -5.54 16.91
C SER A 279 -2.29 -5.98 17.48
N ASP A 280 -1.26 -5.15 17.38
CA ASP A 280 -0.01 -5.28 18.12
C ASP A 280 -0.19 -4.75 19.53
N ALA A 281 -0.39 -5.67 20.46
CA ALA A 281 -0.91 -5.52 21.81
C ALA A 281 -0.21 -4.52 22.74
N ASN A 282 0.86 -3.84 22.31
CA ASN A 282 1.70 -2.99 23.13
C ASN A 282 1.71 -1.50 22.77
N ALA A 283 1.11 -1.10 21.63
CA ALA A 283 1.11 0.31 21.23
C ALA A 283 -0.12 1.03 21.80
N THR A 284 0.11 1.91 22.74
CA THR A 284 -0.83 2.97 23.11
C THR A 284 -0.40 4.23 22.37
N GLY A 285 -1.27 4.82 21.56
CA GLY A 285 -0.95 6.01 20.79
C GLY A 285 -2.19 6.87 20.51
N TYR A 286 -2.00 7.90 19.71
CA TYR A 286 -3.06 8.84 19.33
C TYR A 286 -3.93 8.23 18.23
N ASP A 287 -5.25 8.43 18.30
CA ASP A 287 -6.23 7.87 17.37
C ASP A 287 -6.34 8.65 16.04
N THR A 288 -7.32 8.27 15.20
CA THR A 288 -7.56 8.89 13.90
C THR A 288 -7.98 10.36 13.94
N TYR A 289 -8.32 10.94 15.11
CA TYR A 289 -8.51 12.37 15.24
C TYR A 289 -7.24 13.16 14.89
N TYR A 290 -6.09 12.56 15.11
CA TYR A 290 -4.78 13.15 14.82
C TYR A 290 -4.27 12.85 13.40
N SER A 291 -5.03 12.11 12.59
CA SER A 291 -4.67 11.81 11.19
C SER A 291 -5.06 12.99 10.30
N VAL A 292 -4.18 13.98 10.15
CA VAL A 292 -4.41 15.20 9.35
C VAL A 292 -3.57 15.24 8.07
N GLY A 293 -3.22 14.06 7.55
CA GLY A 293 -2.45 13.88 6.32
C GLY A 293 -3.10 14.56 5.10
N GLN A 294 -2.27 14.95 4.15
CA GLN A 294 -2.65 15.74 2.99
C GLN A 294 -2.63 14.91 1.70
N THR A 295 -3.70 15.02 0.91
CA THR A 295 -3.79 14.38 -0.41
C THR A 295 -3.16 15.23 -1.53
N GLY A 296 -2.73 16.47 -1.23
CA GLY A 296 -2.27 17.42 -2.25
C GLY A 296 -3.40 17.95 -3.14
N GLY A 297 -4.62 18.04 -2.59
CA GLY A 297 -5.82 18.48 -3.29
C GLY A 297 -6.52 17.39 -4.12
N LEU A 298 -6.03 16.15 -4.09
CA LEU A 298 -6.68 15.01 -4.74
C LEU A 298 -7.95 14.61 -3.98
N ARG A 299 -8.99 14.22 -4.71
CA ARG A 299 -10.28 13.77 -4.16
C ARG A 299 -10.14 12.41 -3.47
N GLY A 300 -10.87 12.19 -2.38
CA GLY A 300 -10.84 10.96 -1.62
C GLY A 300 -9.62 10.84 -0.69
N ARG A 301 -9.54 9.76 0.02
CA ARG A 301 -8.51 9.41 1.01
C ARG A 301 -8.45 7.88 1.13
N LYS A 302 -7.73 7.32 2.11
CA LYS A 302 -7.79 5.90 2.47
C LYS A 302 -9.24 5.38 2.41
N ARG A 303 -9.46 4.21 1.84
CA ARG A 303 -10.78 3.57 1.58
C ARG A 303 -11.56 4.22 0.43
N SER A 304 -10.92 4.98 -0.46
CA SER A 304 -11.55 5.53 -1.66
C SER A 304 -10.74 5.23 -2.91
N LEU A 305 -11.41 4.87 -4.02
CA LEU A 305 -10.74 4.64 -5.31
C LEU A 305 -10.48 5.94 -6.10
N PHE A 306 -10.87 7.09 -5.57
CA PHE A 306 -10.41 8.38 -6.10
C PHE A 306 -8.91 8.55 -5.90
N GLU A 307 -8.31 9.45 -6.67
CA GLU A 307 -6.84 9.63 -6.68
C GLU A 307 -6.26 9.88 -5.28
N GLY A 308 -6.96 10.61 -4.40
CA GLY A 308 -6.48 10.83 -3.02
C GLY A 308 -6.38 9.57 -2.16
N GLY A 309 -7.01 8.47 -2.56
CA GLY A 309 -6.88 7.18 -1.89
C GLY A 309 -5.86 6.23 -2.53
N VAL A 310 -5.58 6.38 -3.84
CA VAL A 310 -4.74 5.44 -4.59
C VAL A 310 -3.51 6.07 -5.25
N ARG A 311 -3.46 7.40 -5.45
CA ARG A 311 -2.25 8.09 -5.88
C ARG A 311 -1.42 8.48 -4.67
N VAL A 312 -0.19 8.01 -4.63
CA VAL A 312 0.76 8.17 -3.52
C VAL A 312 2.10 8.69 -4.05
N PRO A 313 3.00 9.20 -3.18
CA PRO A 313 4.35 9.59 -3.62
C PRO A 313 5.10 8.40 -4.20
N PHE A 314 5.94 8.64 -5.21
CA PHE A 314 6.88 7.63 -5.70
C PHE A 314 8.18 8.28 -6.16
N LEU A 315 9.22 8.09 -5.35
CA LEU A 315 10.56 8.61 -5.58
C LEU A 315 11.49 7.45 -5.93
N VAL A 316 12.35 7.62 -6.95
CA VAL A 316 13.33 6.62 -7.36
C VAL A 316 14.68 7.28 -7.55
N ARG A 317 15.71 6.77 -6.86
CA ARG A 317 17.09 7.16 -7.00
C ARG A 317 17.94 5.96 -7.42
N TRP A 318 18.66 6.09 -8.50
CA TRP A 318 19.65 5.11 -8.96
C TRP A 318 20.81 5.86 -9.62
N PRO A 319 21.89 6.17 -8.90
CA PRO A 319 23.00 6.97 -9.42
C PRO A 319 23.57 6.40 -10.72
N GLY A 320 23.86 7.28 -11.68
CA GLY A 320 24.36 6.88 -13.02
C GLY A 320 23.29 6.35 -13.98
N HIS A 321 22.07 6.10 -13.53
CA HIS A 321 20.95 5.60 -14.34
C HIS A 321 19.76 6.56 -14.32
N THR A 322 19.34 7.00 -13.15
CA THR A 322 18.19 7.88 -12.95
C THR A 322 18.67 9.34 -13.00
N PRO A 323 18.08 10.21 -13.83
CA PRO A 323 18.42 11.64 -13.80
C PRO A 323 17.99 12.26 -12.47
N ALA A 324 18.82 13.15 -11.93
CA ALA A 324 18.58 13.79 -10.63
C ALA A 324 17.64 15.00 -10.76
N GLY A 325 16.75 15.19 -9.78
CA GLY A 325 15.86 16.35 -9.65
C GLY A 325 14.77 16.44 -10.71
N VAL A 326 14.43 15.33 -11.37
CA VAL A 326 13.40 15.29 -12.42
C VAL A 326 12.04 14.97 -11.82
N LYS A 327 11.01 15.72 -12.22
CA LYS A 327 9.60 15.37 -12.01
C LYS A 327 9.04 14.73 -13.27
N ASN A 328 8.60 13.49 -13.19
CA ASN A 328 7.95 12.78 -14.30
C ASN A 328 6.43 12.82 -14.09
N ASP A 329 5.75 13.62 -14.90
CA ASP A 329 4.30 13.81 -14.89
C ASP A 329 3.58 13.11 -16.05
N SER A 330 4.33 12.42 -16.93
CA SER A 330 3.81 11.79 -18.14
C SER A 330 3.65 10.28 -18.05
N THR A 331 4.39 9.60 -17.17
CA THR A 331 4.34 8.14 -17.07
C THR A 331 3.36 7.70 -15.98
N ALA A 332 2.31 7.00 -16.37
CA ALA A 332 1.41 6.33 -15.42
C ALA A 332 2.08 5.04 -14.89
N PHE A 333 2.66 5.11 -13.71
CA PHE A 333 3.33 4.01 -13.03
C PHE A 333 2.43 3.39 -11.96
N THR A 334 2.49 2.08 -11.72
CA THR A 334 1.70 1.42 -10.68
C THR A 334 2.50 0.39 -9.90
N ALA A 335 1.97 0.00 -8.75
CA ALA A 335 2.61 -0.99 -7.88
C ALA A 335 2.87 -2.35 -8.57
N VAL A 336 2.03 -2.79 -9.52
CA VAL A 336 2.26 -4.05 -10.26
C VAL A 336 3.41 -3.97 -11.26
N ASP A 337 3.83 -2.76 -11.64
CA ASP A 337 4.95 -2.55 -12.57
C ASP A 337 6.31 -2.75 -11.89
N LEU A 338 6.36 -2.69 -10.56
CA LEU A 338 7.61 -2.79 -9.81
C LEU A 338 8.32 -4.12 -10.05
N LEU A 339 7.59 -5.24 -10.03
CA LEU A 339 8.19 -6.56 -10.22
C LEU A 339 8.85 -6.71 -11.59
N PRO A 340 8.18 -6.52 -12.75
CA PRO A 340 8.82 -6.66 -14.05
C PRO A 340 9.91 -5.60 -14.27
N THR A 341 9.75 -4.39 -13.74
CA THR A 341 10.72 -3.30 -13.89
C THR A 341 12.01 -3.60 -13.12
N LEU A 342 11.91 -4.02 -11.87
CA LEU A 342 13.08 -4.34 -11.05
C LEU A 342 13.79 -5.60 -11.53
N CYS A 343 13.05 -6.63 -11.96
CA CYS A 343 13.67 -7.79 -12.61
C CYS A 343 14.46 -7.39 -13.86
N ALA A 344 13.91 -6.51 -14.69
CA ALA A 344 14.61 -5.99 -15.87
C ALA A 344 15.85 -5.16 -15.49
N ALA A 345 15.76 -4.30 -14.46
CA ALA A 345 16.87 -3.46 -13.98
C ALA A 345 18.08 -4.28 -13.55
N VAL A 346 17.86 -5.49 -13.04
CA VAL A 346 18.93 -6.38 -12.56
C VAL A 346 19.22 -7.55 -13.50
N GLY A 347 18.65 -7.54 -14.71
CA GLY A 347 18.89 -8.56 -15.74
C GLY A 347 18.23 -9.93 -15.45
N VAL A 348 17.22 -9.97 -14.58
CA VAL A 348 16.45 -11.18 -14.29
C VAL A 348 15.35 -11.37 -15.34
N LYS A 349 15.42 -12.48 -16.07
CA LYS A 349 14.35 -12.87 -16.99
C LYS A 349 13.22 -13.53 -16.20
N LEU A 350 12.03 -12.98 -16.33
CA LEU A 350 10.84 -13.61 -15.79
C LEU A 350 10.51 -14.91 -16.53
N PRO A 351 10.01 -15.95 -15.85
CA PRO A 351 9.56 -17.18 -16.47
C PRO A 351 8.47 -16.94 -17.53
N THR A 352 8.39 -17.78 -18.55
CA THR A 352 7.41 -17.63 -19.64
C THR A 352 5.97 -17.85 -19.18
N ASP A 353 5.76 -18.55 -18.09
CA ASP A 353 4.48 -18.79 -17.42
C ASP A 353 4.12 -17.71 -16.38
N TYR A 354 4.99 -16.72 -16.15
CA TYR A 354 4.65 -15.56 -15.36
C TYR A 354 3.80 -14.57 -16.18
N HIS A 355 2.52 -14.48 -15.86
CA HIS A 355 1.56 -13.59 -16.53
C HIS A 355 1.17 -12.41 -15.62
N GLY A 356 2.15 -11.55 -15.31
CA GLY A 356 1.93 -10.37 -14.48
C GLY A 356 1.00 -9.33 -15.12
N ASP A 357 0.38 -8.50 -14.29
CA ASP A 357 -0.49 -7.40 -14.73
C ASP A 357 0.30 -6.13 -15.05
N GLY A 358 1.54 -6.03 -14.56
CA GLY A 358 2.41 -4.87 -14.74
C GLY A 358 3.14 -4.82 -16.08
N GLU A 359 3.74 -3.66 -16.35
CA GLU A 359 4.63 -3.41 -17.49
C GLU A 359 6.06 -3.17 -16.99
N ASN A 360 7.04 -3.47 -17.83
CA ASN A 360 8.42 -3.08 -17.57
C ASN A 360 8.62 -1.59 -17.92
N LEU A 361 8.76 -0.76 -16.91
CA LEU A 361 8.94 0.68 -17.03
C LEU A 361 10.39 1.14 -16.69
N LEU A 362 11.39 0.26 -16.89
CA LEU A 362 12.79 0.59 -16.64
C LEU A 362 13.26 1.82 -17.45
N ALA A 363 12.77 1.98 -18.67
CA ALA A 363 13.10 3.16 -19.48
C ALA A 363 12.59 4.46 -18.82
N ALA A 364 11.45 4.43 -18.12
CA ALA A 364 10.96 5.58 -17.35
C ALA A 364 11.85 5.87 -16.13
N ILE A 365 12.34 4.85 -15.43
CA ILE A 365 13.33 5.01 -14.36
C ILE A 365 14.62 5.65 -14.88
N ASN A 366 15.02 5.36 -16.12
CA ASN A 366 16.16 5.96 -16.79
C ASN A 366 15.83 7.34 -17.42
N GLY A 367 14.72 7.96 -17.07
CA GLY A 367 14.36 9.33 -17.47
C GLY A 367 13.62 9.45 -18.81
N GLN A 368 13.23 8.36 -19.46
CA GLN A 368 12.44 8.42 -20.69
C GLN A 368 10.95 8.58 -20.40
N SER A 369 10.24 9.28 -21.26
CA SER A 369 8.78 9.36 -21.21
C SER A 369 8.20 8.10 -21.82
N ILE A 370 7.41 7.34 -21.06
CA ILE A 370 6.80 6.08 -21.49
C ILE A 370 5.29 6.19 -21.39
N THR A 371 4.61 5.92 -22.51
CA THR A 371 3.15 5.78 -22.52
C THR A 371 2.79 4.36 -22.13
N ARG A 372 1.97 4.21 -21.07
CA ARG A 372 1.42 2.93 -20.64
C ARG A 372 0.47 2.37 -21.68
N THR A 373 0.56 1.08 -21.97
CA THR A 373 -0.27 0.38 -22.95
C THR A 373 -1.35 -0.47 -22.32
N ARG A 374 -1.14 -0.96 -21.09
CA ARG A 374 -2.10 -1.81 -20.37
C ARG A 374 -3.02 -0.96 -19.48
N PRO A 375 -4.32 -1.26 -19.44
CA PRO A 375 -5.23 -0.63 -18.48
C PRO A 375 -4.86 -0.97 -17.04
N ILE A 376 -5.23 -0.07 -16.12
CA ILE A 376 -5.10 -0.26 -14.68
C ILE A 376 -6.48 -0.50 -14.11
N PHE A 377 -6.64 -1.50 -13.23
CA PHE A 377 -7.91 -1.84 -12.62
C PHE A 377 -7.85 -1.78 -11.11
N TRP A 378 -8.95 -1.36 -10.50
CA TRP A 378 -9.13 -1.35 -9.04
C TRP A 378 -10.49 -1.95 -8.68
N GLU A 379 -10.49 -2.68 -7.57
CA GLU A 379 -11.70 -3.15 -6.90
C GLU A 379 -11.66 -2.77 -5.43
N TRP A 380 -12.76 -2.23 -4.91
CA TRP A 380 -12.92 -1.94 -3.50
C TRP A 380 -14.24 -2.49 -2.98
N THR A 381 -14.19 -3.46 -2.04
CA THR A 381 -15.37 -4.11 -1.46
C THR A 381 -15.68 -3.63 -0.04
N GLY A 382 -14.81 -2.81 0.56
CA GLY A 382 -14.99 -2.27 1.91
C GLY A 382 -15.85 -1.02 1.97
N LYS A 383 -16.03 -0.49 3.19
CA LYS A 383 -16.63 0.84 3.39
C LYS A 383 -15.73 1.90 2.78
N SER A 384 -16.31 2.75 1.95
CA SER A 384 -15.64 3.93 1.41
C SER A 384 -15.77 5.12 2.36
N THR A 385 -14.90 6.10 2.20
CA THR A 385 -15.05 7.44 2.81
C THR A 385 -16.13 8.27 2.13
N GLU A 386 -16.51 7.88 0.89
CA GLU A 386 -17.59 8.50 0.15
C GLU A 386 -18.95 7.87 0.50
N PRO A 387 -20.07 8.61 0.38
CA PRO A 387 -21.40 8.07 0.57
C PRO A 387 -21.68 6.82 -0.28
N ASP A 388 -22.54 5.93 0.21
CA ASP A 388 -23.00 4.71 -0.47
C ASP A 388 -21.87 3.74 -0.87
N TRP A 389 -20.72 3.83 -0.17
CA TRP A 389 -19.54 3.00 -0.42
C TRP A 389 -19.00 3.11 -1.85
N TRP A 390 -19.23 4.25 -2.45
CA TRP A 390 -18.81 4.63 -3.78
C TRP A 390 -17.32 5.06 -3.80
N PRO A 391 -16.55 4.81 -4.87
CA PRO A 391 -16.82 3.86 -5.96
C PRO A 391 -16.40 2.43 -5.62
N ARG A 392 -16.85 1.43 -6.42
CA ARG A 392 -16.57 0.00 -6.22
C ARG A 392 -15.56 -0.59 -7.17
N LEU A 393 -15.58 -0.13 -8.42
CA LEU A 393 -14.66 -0.48 -9.47
C LEU A 393 -14.10 0.78 -10.09
N ALA A 394 -12.86 0.69 -10.56
CA ALA A 394 -12.27 1.72 -11.40
C ALA A 394 -11.42 1.07 -12.49
N VAL A 395 -11.32 1.77 -13.62
CA VAL A 395 -10.41 1.44 -14.70
C VAL A 395 -9.78 2.71 -15.25
N ARG A 396 -8.46 2.68 -15.44
CA ARG A 396 -7.73 3.74 -16.14
C ARG A 396 -7.12 3.19 -17.42
N GLU A 397 -7.35 3.88 -18.52
CA GLU A 397 -6.69 3.64 -19.80
C GLU A 397 -6.24 4.97 -20.39
N GLY A 398 -4.93 5.13 -20.53
CA GLY A 398 -4.34 6.42 -20.89
C GLY A 398 -4.68 7.50 -19.83
N ASP A 399 -5.27 8.59 -20.31
CA ASP A 399 -5.64 9.74 -19.46
C ASP A 399 -7.02 9.60 -18.81
N TRP A 400 -7.83 8.66 -19.27
CA TRP A 400 -9.20 8.48 -18.81
C TRP A 400 -9.29 7.48 -17.66
N LYS A 401 -9.95 7.90 -16.59
CA LYS A 401 -10.31 7.05 -15.47
C LYS A 401 -11.81 7.01 -15.28
N LEU A 402 -12.40 5.82 -15.38
CA LEU A 402 -13.80 5.56 -15.08
C LEU A 402 -13.91 4.95 -13.68
N LEU A 403 -14.81 5.52 -12.89
CA LEU A 403 -15.21 5.00 -11.58
C LEU A 403 -16.66 4.53 -11.69
N MET A 404 -16.99 3.39 -11.06
CA MET A 404 -18.33 2.82 -11.23
C MET A 404 -18.76 1.99 -10.02
N THR A 405 -20.10 1.82 -9.85
CA THR A 405 -20.68 0.79 -9.00
C THR A 405 -20.41 -0.60 -9.59
N ALA A 406 -20.51 -1.63 -8.78
CA ALA A 406 -20.28 -3.01 -9.24
C ALA A 406 -21.24 -3.45 -10.37
N ASP A 407 -22.45 -2.87 -10.42
CA ASP A 407 -23.48 -3.09 -11.43
C ASP A 407 -23.48 -2.05 -12.57
N ALA A 408 -22.51 -1.15 -12.56
CA ALA A 408 -22.32 -0.07 -13.54
C ALA A 408 -23.51 0.92 -13.68
N LYS A 409 -24.44 0.96 -12.72
CA LYS A 409 -25.58 1.90 -12.77
C LYS A 409 -25.21 3.35 -12.46
N ARG A 410 -24.14 3.54 -11.68
CA ARG A 410 -23.54 4.84 -11.43
C ARG A 410 -22.10 4.83 -11.95
N VAL A 411 -21.75 5.84 -12.73
CA VAL A 411 -20.41 6.04 -13.30
C VAL A 411 -20.00 7.49 -13.16
N GLU A 412 -18.71 7.74 -13.03
CA GLU A 412 -18.05 9.05 -13.18
C GLU A 412 -16.83 8.85 -14.08
N LEU A 413 -16.60 9.73 -15.04
CA LEU A 413 -15.47 9.70 -15.97
C LEU A 413 -14.60 10.94 -15.79
N HIS A 414 -13.32 10.76 -15.53
CA HIS A 414 -12.36 11.85 -15.33
C HIS A 414 -11.21 11.77 -16.31
N ARG A 415 -10.67 12.95 -16.71
CA ARG A 415 -9.45 13.04 -17.53
C ARG A 415 -8.30 13.55 -16.66
N LEU A 416 -7.44 12.62 -16.21
CA LEU A 416 -6.45 12.87 -15.16
C LEU A 416 -5.31 13.83 -15.55
N THR A 417 -5.09 14.08 -16.84
CA THR A 417 -4.12 15.09 -17.32
C THR A 417 -4.54 16.50 -17.01
N ASP A 418 -5.85 16.80 -17.10
CA ASP A 418 -6.38 18.14 -16.91
C ASP A 418 -7.03 18.30 -15.53
N ASP A 419 -7.54 17.20 -14.99
CA ASP A 419 -8.26 17.17 -13.71
C ASP A 419 -7.76 16.00 -12.84
N ARG A 420 -6.52 16.09 -12.37
CA ARG A 420 -5.96 15.09 -11.46
C ARG A 420 -6.72 14.97 -10.14
N ALA A 421 -7.53 15.96 -9.78
CA ALA A 421 -8.32 16.04 -8.56
C ALA A 421 -9.72 15.43 -8.71
N GLU A 422 -10.10 14.96 -9.91
CA GLU A 422 -11.38 14.30 -10.20
C GLU A 422 -12.60 15.15 -9.79
N GLN A 423 -12.54 16.47 -10.12
CA GLN A 423 -13.59 17.43 -9.80
C GLN A 423 -14.66 17.52 -10.88
N THR A 424 -14.32 17.17 -12.14
CA THR A 424 -15.18 17.28 -13.30
C THR A 424 -15.56 15.89 -13.79
N ASP A 425 -16.87 15.62 -13.89
CA ASP A 425 -17.39 14.37 -14.47
C ASP A 425 -17.72 14.59 -15.95
N PHE A 426 -16.96 13.94 -16.83
CA PHE A 426 -17.11 13.96 -18.28
C PHE A 426 -17.98 12.81 -18.82
N ALA A 427 -18.67 12.05 -17.99
CA ALA A 427 -19.40 10.85 -18.43
C ALA A 427 -20.50 11.17 -19.45
N LYS A 428 -21.16 12.32 -19.33
CA LYS A 428 -22.20 12.76 -20.27
C LYS A 428 -21.65 13.22 -21.61
N ASP A 429 -20.44 13.79 -21.61
CA ASP A 429 -19.81 14.37 -22.81
C ASP A 429 -19.11 13.30 -23.66
N HIS A 430 -18.73 12.14 -23.03
CA HIS A 430 -17.98 11.04 -23.66
C HIS A 430 -18.64 9.68 -23.44
N PRO A 431 -19.91 9.47 -23.85
CA PRO A 431 -20.62 8.20 -23.61
C PRO A 431 -19.94 6.99 -24.27
N GLU A 432 -19.23 7.18 -25.38
CA GLU A 432 -18.47 6.13 -26.07
C GLU A 432 -17.28 5.63 -25.22
N ILE A 433 -16.58 6.54 -24.52
CA ILE A 433 -15.49 6.19 -23.60
C ILE A 433 -16.06 5.46 -22.39
N VAL A 434 -17.16 5.95 -21.80
CA VAL A 434 -17.87 5.30 -20.70
C VAL A 434 -18.24 3.87 -21.07
N ALA A 435 -18.88 3.66 -22.22
CA ALA A 435 -19.31 2.34 -22.69
C ALA A 435 -18.11 1.39 -22.85
N ARG A 436 -17.02 1.86 -23.46
CA ARG A 436 -15.80 1.08 -23.69
C ARG A 436 -15.11 0.71 -22.38
N LEU A 437 -14.90 1.67 -21.47
CA LEU A 437 -14.21 1.43 -20.19
C LEU A 437 -15.07 0.59 -19.24
N THR A 438 -16.40 0.75 -19.24
CA THR A 438 -17.32 -0.10 -18.49
C THR A 438 -17.20 -1.55 -18.95
N LYS A 439 -17.24 -1.80 -20.28
CA LYS A 439 -17.06 -3.14 -20.83
C LYS A 439 -15.71 -3.75 -20.41
N LEU A 440 -14.65 -2.95 -20.45
CA LEU A 440 -13.29 -3.38 -20.08
C LEU A 440 -13.22 -3.75 -18.60
N ALA A 441 -13.76 -2.91 -17.69
CA ALA A 441 -13.77 -3.17 -16.26
C ALA A 441 -14.58 -4.41 -15.88
N LEU A 442 -15.77 -4.60 -16.49
CA LEU A 442 -16.60 -5.78 -16.24
C LEU A 442 -15.98 -7.06 -16.81
N ALA A 443 -15.33 -7.00 -17.99
CA ALA A 443 -14.60 -8.12 -18.55
C ALA A 443 -13.43 -8.54 -17.64
N TRP A 444 -12.64 -7.57 -17.13
CA TRP A 444 -11.60 -7.85 -16.14
C TRP A 444 -12.19 -8.47 -14.86
N LYS A 445 -13.26 -7.88 -14.32
CA LYS A 445 -13.94 -8.39 -13.12
C LYS A 445 -14.37 -9.85 -13.27
N ALA A 446 -14.86 -10.24 -14.43
CA ALA A 446 -15.27 -11.62 -14.73
C ALA A 446 -14.10 -12.63 -14.77
N THR A 447 -12.85 -12.17 -14.84
CA THR A 447 -11.65 -13.03 -14.76
C THR A 447 -11.19 -13.31 -13.32
N LEU A 448 -11.77 -12.62 -12.33
CA LEU A 448 -11.36 -12.75 -10.93
C LEU A 448 -11.98 -14.00 -10.30
N PRO A 449 -11.29 -14.63 -9.32
CA PRO A 449 -11.83 -15.79 -8.62
C PRO A 449 -13.07 -15.41 -7.79
N GLU A 450 -14.09 -16.25 -7.82
CA GLU A 450 -15.30 -16.08 -7.01
C GLU A 450 -15.06 -16.34 -5.53
N LYS A 451 -14.07 -17.17 -5.21
CA LYS A 451 -13.72 -17.58 -3.84
C LYS A 451 -12.21 -17.56 -3.64
N PRO A 452 -11.76 -17.31 -2.40
CA PRO A 452 -10.34 -17.40 -2.08
C PRO A 452 -9.82 -18.84 -2.21
N ASN A 453 -8.49 -18.98 -2.41
CA ASN A 453 -7.84 -20.27 -2.41
C ASN A 453 -8.08 -20.97 -1.05
N PRO A 454 -8.72 -22.16 -1.01
CA PRO A 454 -9.01 -22.87 0.24
C PRO A 454 -7.74 -23.27 1.01
N ALA A 455 -6.57 -23.38 0.35
CA ALA A 455 -5.30 -23.63 1.01
C ALA A 455 -4.81 -22.43 1.86
N CYS A 456 -5.39 -21.25 1.65
CA CYS A 456 -5.09 -20.02 2.38
C CYS A 456 -6.14 -19.67 3.44
N LEU A 457 -6.95 -20.63 3.85
CA LEU A 457 -7.97 -20.46 4.88
C LEU A 457 -7.60 -21.24 6.14
N THR A 458 -7.72 -20.60 7.29
CA THR A 458 -7.64 -21.29 8.57
C THR A 458 -8.89 -22.15 8.79
N LYS A 459 -8.73 -23.31 9.45
CA LYS A 459 -9.86 -24.06 9.97
C LYS A 459 -10.36 -23.35 11.24
N VAL A 460 -11.16 -22.31 11.05
CA VAL A 460 -11.83 -21.66 12.19
C VAL A 460 -13.03 -22.53 12.56
N PRO A 461 -13.10 -23.06 13.79
CA PRO A 461 -14.33 -23.67 14.24
C PRO A 461 -15.42 -22.59 14.18
N VAL A 462 -16.47 -22.83 13.42
CA VAL A 462 -17.69 -22.02 13.46
C VAL A 462 -18.34 -22.31 14.81
N THR A 463 -17.87 -21.63 15.85
CA THR A 463 -18.60 -21.62 17.12
C THR A 463 -19.56 -20.46 17.05
N GLU A 464 -20.83 -20.69 17.44
CA GLU A 464 -21.86 -19.63 17.56
C GLU A 464 -21.35 -18.41 18.37
N LYS A 465 -20.33 -18.58 19.22
CA LYS A 465 -19.64 -17.50 19.96
C LYS A 465 -18.80 -16.56 19.10
N ASN A 466 -18.42 -16.93 17.87
CA ASN A 466 -17.54 -16.14 17.01
C ASN A 466 -18.25 -15.51 15.80
N ASP A 467 -19.55 -15.74 15.66
CA ASP A 467 -20.36 -15.06 14.67
C ASP A 467 -20.61 -13.61 15.11
N PRO A 468 -20.10 -12.58 14.41
CA PRO A 468 -20.40 -11.18 14.71
C PRO A 468 -21.89 -10.85 14.57
N ALA A 469 -22.66 -11.64 13.80
CA ALA A 469 -24.11 -11.52 13.72
C ALA A 469 -24.79 -11.95 15.03
N THR A 470 -24.14 -12.78 15.85
CA THR A 470 -24.64 -13.24 17.14
C THR A 470 -24.08 -12.49 18.34
N LYS A 471 -23.05 -11.65 18.16
CA LYS A 471 -22.58 -10.77 19.25
C LYS A 471 -23.54 -9.60 19.40
N PRO A 472 -24.24 -9.48 20.52
CA PRO A 472 -24.94 -8.24 20.80
C PRO A 472 -23.94 -7.09 20.75
N ALA A 473 -24.30 -6.01 20.08
CA ALA A 473 -23.46 -4.81 20.01
C ALA A 473 -22.96 -4.47 21.43
N LYS A 474 -21.65 -4.44 21.64
CA LYS A 474 -21.07 -4.11 22.94
C LYS A 474 -21.67 -2.78 23.41
N GLY A 475 -22.45 -2.82 24.49
CA GLY A 475 -23.02 -1.61 25.09
C GLY A 475 -24.54 -1.46 25.05
N VAL A 476 -25.30 -2.40 24.47
CA VAL A 476 -26.77 -2.32 24.55
C VAL A 476 -27.26 -3.22 25.69
N THR A 477 -27.40 -2.64 26.88
CA THR A 477 -27.94 -3.35 28.04
C THR A 477 -29.46 -3.63 27.87
N PRO A 478 -30.05 -4.59 28.60
CA PRO A 478 -31.48 -4.80 28.60
C PRO A 478 -32.29 -3.51 28.85
N GLU A 479 -31.81 -2.60 29.68
CA GLU A 479 -32.45 -1.31 29.94
C GLU A 479 -32.47 -0.42 28.70
N VAL A 480 -31.38 -0.37 27.94
CA VAL A 480 -31.29 0.38 26.69
C VAL A 480 -32.21 -0.21 25.63
N ARG A 481 -32.30 -1.55 25.55
CA ARG A 481 -33.24 -2.25 24.65
C ARG A 481 -34.67 -2.00 25.05
N ALA A 482 -35.00 -2.02 26.35
CA ALA A 482 -36.34 -1.72 26.84
C ALA A 482 -36.78 -0.29 26.47
N LYS A 483 -35.89 0.69 26.57
CA LYS A 483 -36.16 2.06 26.13
C LYS A 483 -36.34 2.16 24.61
N ALA A 484 -35.55 1.41 23.84
CA ALA A 484 -35.68 1.34 22.39
C ALA A 484 -37.00 0.69 21.97
N PHE A 485 -37.35 -0.43 22.59
CA PHE A 485 -38.62 -1.12 22.37
C PHE A 485 -39.82 -0.20 22.58
N ALA A 486 -39.89 0.46 23.75
CA ALA A 486 -40.99 1.38 24.09
C ALA A 486 -41.08 2.60 23.14
N ARG A 487 -39.96 2.99 22.54
CA ARG A 487 -39.93 4.12 21.58
C ARG A 487 -40.31 3.70 20.16
N TRP A 488 -40.00 2.46 19.77
CA TRP A 488 -40.22 1.96 18.41
C TRP A 488 -41.60 1.29 18.26
N ASP A 489 -42.16 0.73 19.33
CA ASP A 489 -43.56 0.24 19.43
C ASP A 489 -44.49 1.47 19.38
N THR A 490 -44.83 1.88 18.16
CA THR A 490 -45.57 3.12 17.91
C THR A 490 -47.05 3.00 18.16
N ASN A 491 -47.59 1.77 17.97
CA ASN A 491 -49.00 1.45 18.21
C ASN A 491 -49.28 0.97 19.64
N LYS A 492 -48.21 0.75 20.45
CA LYS A 492 -48.25 0.32 21.86
C LYS A 492 -48.95 -1.03 22.09
N ASP A 493 -48.81 -1.93 21.14
CA ASP A 493 -49.37 -3.30 21.24
C ASP A 493 -48.39 -4.29 21.92
N ASN A 494 -47.25 -3.84 22.40
CA ASN A 494 -46.16 -4.61 23.00
C ASN A 494 -45.53 -5.62 22.03
N ILE A 495 -45.57 -5.35 20.72
CA ILE A 495 -44.96 -6.12 19.66
C ILE A 495 -44.24 -5.15 18.76
N LEU A 496 -43.02 -5.48 18.31
CA LEU A 496 -42.36 -4.74 17.23
C LEU A 496 -42.53 -5.50 15.91
N THR A 497 -43.19 -4.88 14.98
CA THR A 497 -43.21 -5.34 13.60
C THR A 497 -41.85 -5.02 12.92
N LEU A 498 -41.54 -5.70 11.79
CA LEU A 498 -40.33 -5.41 11.01
C LEU A 498 -40.29 -3.94 10.56
N ASP A 499 -41.45 -3.35 10.23
CA ASP A 499 -41.51 -1.95 9.80
C ASP A 499 -41.23 -0.98 10.93
N GLU A 500 -41.73 -1.20 12.13
CA GLU A 500 -41.41 -0.40 13.32
C GLU A 500 -39.97 -0.53 13.73
N TYR A 501 -39.41 -1.75 13.64
CA TYR A 501 -37.98 -1.99 13.87
C TYR A 501 -37.10 -1.25 12.87
N LYS A 502 -37.44 -1.30 11.55
CA LYS A 502 -36.75 -0.56 10.50
C LYS A 502 -36.86 0.96 10.70
N ALA A 503 -38.06 1.44 11.06
CA ALA A 503 -38.29 2.87 11.32
C ALA A 503 -37.46 3.39 12.50
N GLY A 504 -37.29 2.58 13.54
CA GLY A 504 -36.50 2.89 14.73
C GLY A 504 -35.00 2.93 14.51
N LEU A 505 -34.51 2.26 13.46
CA LEU A 505 -33.08 2.11 13.11
C LEU A 505 -32.74 2.74 11.75
N LYS A 506 -33.46 3.77 11.34
CA LYS A 506 -33.25 4.46 10.05
C LYS A 506 -31.78 4.73 9.77
N GLY A 507 -31.28 4.27 8.61
CA GLY A 507 -29.88 4.48 8.19
C GLY A 507 -28.89 3.40 8.66
N GLN A 508 -29.36 2.28 9.25
CA GLN A 508 -28.50 1.14 9.58
C GLN A 508 -28.71 -0.02 8.58
N ASP A 509 -27.64 -0.82 8.37
CA ASP A 509 -27.65 -1.93 7.42
C ASP A 509 -28.16 -3.24 8.03
N ASN A 510 -28.60 -4.17 7.18
CA ASN A 510 -28.99 -5.55 7.51
C ASN A 510 -30.13 -5.67 8.53
N LEU A 511 -31.06 -4.74 8.53
CA LEU A 511 -32.15 -4.69 9.53
C LEU A 511 -33.02 -5.94 9.53
N GLU A 512 -33.30 -6.55 8.37
CA GLU A 512 -34.08 -7.80 8.27
C GLU A 512 -33.34 -8.99 8.89
N ALA A 513 -32.05 -9.13 8.62
CA ALA A 513 -31.25 -10.19 9.22
C ALA A 513 -31.13 -10.00 10.75
N ARG A 514 -31.00 -8.75 11.21
CA ARG A 514 -30.96 -8.42 12.64
C ARG A 514 -32.30 -8.66 13.32
N PHE A 515 -33.42 -8.36 12.67
CA PHE A 515 -34.78 -8.65 13.15
C PHE A 515 -34.97 -10.15 13.34
N LYS A 516 -34.62 -10.95 12.31
CA LYS A 516 -34.69 -12.42 12.38
C LYS A 516 -33.84 -13.03 13.51
N ASN A 517 -32.76 -12.40 13.90
CA ASN A 517 -31.94 -12.87 15.03
C ASN A 517 -32.62 -12.71 16.37
N PHE A 518 -33.56 -11.77 16.52
CA PHE A 518 -34.37 -11.59 17.70
C PHE A 518 -35.65 -12.41 17.63
N ASP A 519 -36.23 -12.61 16.46
CA ASP A 519 -37.44 -13.40 16.18
C ASP A 519 -37.14 -14.91 16.32
N LYS A 520 -37.24 -15.41 17.54
CA LYS A 520 -36.84 -16.79 17.90
C LYS A 520 -37.83 -17.83 17.45
N ASN A 521 -39.09 -17.45 17.38
CA ASN A 521 -40.19 -18.33 16.98
C ASN A 521 -40.48 -18.23 15.47
N SER A 522 -39.83 -17.30 14.75
CA SER A 522 -39.97 -17.06 13.31
C SER A 522 -41.40 -16.68 12.89
N ASP A 523 -42.12 -15.97 13.75
CA ASP A 523 -43.50 -15.50 13.47
C ASP A 523 -43.55 -14.12 12.79
N GLY A 524 -42.39 -13.51 12.52
CA GLY A 524 -42.27 -12.20 11.87
C GLY A 524 -42.57 -11.03 12.80
N LYS A 525 -42.59 -11.23 14.11
CA LYS A 525 -42.84 -10.24 15.15
C LYS A 525 -41.80 -10.36 16.26
N LEU A 526 -41.53 -9.27 16.97
CA LEU A 526 -40.66 -9.31 18.15
C LEU A 526 -41.47 -8.96 19.38
N THR A 527 -41.63 -9.91 20.26
CA THR A 527 -42.13 -9.66 21.60
C THR A 527 -41.07 -8.90 22.42
N ARG A 528 -41.51 -8.28 23.51
CA ARG A 528 -40.58 -7.61 24.42
C ARG A 528 -39.54 -8.58 24.99
N GLU A 529 -39.90 -9.82 25.26
CA GLU A 529 -39.00 -10.85 25.77
C GLU A 529 -37.92 -11.24 24.73
N GLU A 530 -38.27 -11.36 23.46
CA GLU A 530 -37.35 -11.67 22.37
C GLU A 530 -36.36 -10.54 22.11
N PHE A 531 -36.83 -9.29 22.18
CA PHE A 531 -35.96 -8.13 21.87
C PHE A 531 -35.14 -7.65 23.08
N VAL A 532 -35.72 -7.60 24.26
CA VAL A 532 -35.09 -7.09 25.50
C VAL A 532 -34.39 -8.20 26.28
N GLY A 533 -34.94 -9.39 26.26
CA GLY A 533 -34.56 -10.52 27.09
C GLY A 533 -35.51 -10.72 28.29
N PRO A 534 -35.40 -11.86 29.01
CA PRO A 534 -36.25 -12.16 30.15
C PRO A 534 -36.07 -11.11 31.26
N SER A 535 -37.16 -10.70 31.86
CA SER A 535 -37.14 -9.82 33.02
C SER A 535 -36.34 -10.47 34.15
N ALA A 536 -35.36 -9.80 34.70
CA ALA A 536 -34.68 -10.25 35.89
C ALA A 536 -35.76 -10.42 37.01
N LYS A 537 -35.89 -11.63 37.56
CA LYS A 537 -36.74 -11.91 38.70
C LYS A 537 -36.17 -11.29 39.95
#